data_e40a3408d4729e0f51e59db5e958efda
#
_entry.id   e40a3408d4729e0f51e59db5e958efda
#
_cell.length_a   1.000
_cell.length_b   1.000
_cell.length_c   1.000
_cell.angle_alpha   90.00
_cell.angle_beta   90.00
_cell.angle_gamma   90.00
#
_symmetry.space_group_name_H-M   'P 1'
#
loop_
_entity.id
_entity.type
_entity.pdbx_description
1 polymer ?
#
loop_
_entity_poly.entity_id
_entity_poly.type
_entity_poly.pdbx_seq_one_letter_code
_entity_poly.pdbx_strand_id
1 'polypeptide(L)'
;MALAMVLAFSYGFANAHEVETTRLSLVQREPTHVTATFYVNPIDFFQPVLETRLANQAVLVYLASLDEDAFAALCFKAQSYYKAHISFKLGQDKTAHMSHWQFATGQILQKNIQQQLAKQVVNPELHAHLEPVQMGVQLTSGAGMPSMQPQLPAHWGRVLVVASKPQQIWLENNLKTPWIKF
;
A
#
# COMPACT_ATOMS: atom_id res chain seq x y z
N MET A 1 -3.40 -61.88 -7.14
CA MET A 1 -2.91 -60.89 -6.18
C MET A 1 -2.90 -59.52 -6.87
N ALA A 2 -3.90 -58.68 -6.60
CA ALA A 2 -4.00 -57.36 -7.16
C ALA A 2 -3.59 -56.36 -6.09
N LEU A 3 -2.47 -55.63 -6.34
CA LEU A 3 -1.92 -54.60 -5.45
C LEU A 3 -2.64 -53.28 -5.76
N ALA A 4 -3.59 -52.89 -4.93
CA ALA A 4 -4.28 -51.60 -5.02
C ALA A 4 -3.33 -50.50 -4.48
N MET A 5 -2.80 -49.66 -5.37
CA MET A 5 -1.96 -48.52 -5.05
C MET A 5 -2.88 -47.33 -4.67
N VAL A 6 -3.06 -47.11 -3.38
CA VAL A 6 -3.82 -45.95 -2.85
C VAL A 6 -2.93 -44.73 -2.95
N LEU A 7 -3.14 -43.91 -3.96
CA LEU A 7 -2.58 -42.55 -4.05
C LEU A 7 -3.34 -41.62 -3.09
N ALA A 8 -2.77 -41.42 -1.89
CA ALA A 8 -3.21 -40.39 -0.97
C ALA A 8 -2.80 -39.01 -1.54
N PHE A 9 -3.76 -38.34 -2.18
CA PHE A 9 -3.61 -36.92 -2.52
C PHE A 9 -3.65 -36.09 -1.22
N SER A 10 -2.47 -35.80 -0.69
CA SER A 10 -2.32 -34.78 0.36
C SER A 10 -2.66 -33.43 -0.26
N TYR A 11 -3.90 -32.99 -0.13
CA TYR A 11 -4.28 -31.60 -0.37
C TYR A 11 -3.63 -30.73 0.71
N GLY A 12 -2.40 -30.30 0.46
CA GLY A 12 -1.81 -29.21 1.21
C GLY A 12 -2.66 -27.97 0.96
N PHE A 13 -3.46 -27.59 1.94
CA PHE A 13 -4.04 -26.26 1.94
C PHE A 13 -2.87 -25.28 2.02
N ALA A 14 -2.45 -24.78 0.86
CA ALA A 14 -1.59 -23.61 0.80
C ALA A 14 -2.44 -22.47 1.38
N ASN A 15 -2.34 -22.23 2.70
CA ASN A 15 -2.74 -20.97 3.29
C ASN A 15 -1.82 -19.94 2.64
N ALA A 16 -2.29 -19.30 1.58
CA ALA A 16 -1.74 -18.06 1.11
C ALA A 16 -2.00 -17.05 2.22
N HIS A 17 -1.13 -17.02 3.22
CA HIS A 17 -1.07 -15.90 4.14
C HIS A 17 -0.84 -14.70 3.25
N GLU A 18 -1.86 -13.86 3.12
CA GLU A 18 -1.72 -12.56 2.51
C GLU A 18 -0.66 -11.83 3.34
N VAL A 19 0.54 -11.78 2.77
CA VAL A 19 1.67 -11.15 3.45
C VAL A 19 1.26 -9.69 3.59
N GLU A 20 1.03 -9.25 4.82
CA GLU A 20 0.78 -7.84 5.19
C GLU A 20 2.04 -7.01 4.89
N THR A 21 2.42 -6.98 3.63
CA THR A 21 3.63 -6.33 3.15
C THR A 21 3.25 -4.97 2.60
N THR A 22 3.93 -3.93 3.03
CA THR A 22 3.83 -2.61 2.40
C THR A 22 4.02 -2.76 0.89
N ARG A 23 3.08 -2.20 0.13
CA ARG A 23 3.07 -2.29 -1.33
C ARG A 23 3.13 -0.90 -1.95
N LEU A 24 3.92 -0.75 -3.00
CA LEU A 24 3.98 0.42 -3.87
C LEU A 24 3.52 0.02 -5.27
N SER A 25 2.46 0.66 -5.76
CA SER A 25 2.00 0.53 -7.14
C SER A 25 2.44 1.78 -7.93
N LEU A 26 3.13 1.56 -9.04
CA LEU A 26 3.57 2.60 -9.98
C LEU A 26 2.86 2.41 -11.30
N VAL A 27 2.08 3.40 -11.72
CA VAL A 27 1.33 3.35 -12.98
C VAL A 27 1.80 4.49 -13.87
N GLN A 28 2.54 4.16 -14.94
CA GLN A 28 3.00 5.14 -15.93
C GLN A 28 2.01 5.19 -17.11
N ARG A 29 1.17 6.23 -17.16
CA ARG A 29 0.24 6.46 -18.28
C ARG A 29 0.88 7.25 -19.42
N GLU A 30 1.80 8.13 -19.07
CA GLU A 30 2.55 8.98 -20.01
C GLU A 30 4.04 8.94 -19.66
N PRO A 31 4.95 9.17 -20.63
CA PRO A 31 6.38 9.15 -20.37
C PRO A 31 6.83 10.10 -19.25
N THR A 32 6.11 11.20 -19.05
CA THR A 32 6.41 12.27 -18.09
C THR A 32 5.58 12.22 -16.82
N HIS A 33 4.62 11.27 -16.70
CA HIS A 33 3.69 11.18 -15.58
C HIS A 33 3.58 9.75 -15.05
N VAL A 34 3.78 9.59 -13.75
CA VAL A 34 3.56 8.33 -13.03
C VAL A 34 2.68 8.59 -11.82
N THR A 35 1.68 7.77 -11.61
CA THR A 35 0.93 7.72 -10.36
C THR A 35 1.58 6.68 -9.45
N ALA A 36 2.00 7.08 -8.26
CA ALA A 36 2.45 6.19 -7.21
C ALA A 36 1.36 6.04 -6.14
N THR A 37 1.02 4.80 -5.79
CA THR A 37 0.06 4.49 -4.73
C THR A 37 0.73 3.54 -3.74
N PHE A 38 0.76 3.94 -2.49
CA PHE A 38 1.27 3.15 -1.37
C PHE A 38 0.12 2.53 -0.61
N TYR A 39 0.31 1.30 -0.16
CA TYR A 39 -0.57 0.57 0.74
C TYR A 39 0.26 0.17 1.95
N VAL A 40 0.02 0.81 3.08
CA VAL A 40 0.86 0.70 4.28
C VAL A 40 0.00 0.20 5.44
N ASN A 41 0.51 -0.77 6.21
CA ASN A 41 -0.17 -1.18 7.43
C ASN A 41 -0.37 0.03 8.36
N PRO A 42 -1.56 0.24 8.97
CA PRO A 42 -1.81 1.38 9.86
C PRO A 42 -0.79 1.52 10.99
N ILE A 43 -0.26 0.43 11.53
CA ILE A 43 0.78 0.46 12.57
C ILE A 43 2.05 1.11 12.02
N ASP A 44 2.53 0.65 10.86
CA ASP A 44 3.73 1.18 10.20
C ASP A 44 3.52 2.64 9.75
N PHE A 45 2.28 2.99 9.38
CA PHE A 45 1.94 4.36 9.01
C PHE A 45 2.08 5.35 10.17
N PHE A 46 1.68 4.97 11.37
CA PHE A 46 1.74 5.86 12.53
C PHE A 46 3.04 5.74 13.35
N GLN A 47 3.76 4.62 13.26
CA GLN A 47 4.94 4.35 14.08
C GLN A 47 5.98 5.49 14.12
N PRO A 48 6.34 6.15 12.99
CA PRO A 48 7.37 7.19 12.99
C PRO A 48 6.97 8.49 13.71
N VAL A 49 5.69 8.66 14.01
CA VAL A 49 5.15 9.88 14.65
C VAL A 49 4.64 9.64 16.08
N LEU A 50 4.72 8.40 16.55
CA LEU A 50 4.45 8.06 17.94
C LEU A 50 5.67 8.41 18.79
N GLU A 51 5.44 9.05 19.94
CA GLU A 51 6.50 9.44 20.89
C GLU A 51 7.17 8.24 21.56
N THR A 52 6.46 7.13 21.66
CA THR A 52 6.93 5.90 22.32
C THR A 52 6.79 4.72 21.37
N ARG A 53 7.79 3.86 21.34
CA ARG A 53 7.69 2.61 20.60
C ARG A 53 6.80 1.63 21.35
N LEU A 54 5.58 1.47 20.88
CA LEU A 54 4.59 0.55 21.44
C LEU A 54 4.63 -0.79 20.69
N ALA A 55 4.21 -1.87 21.36
CA ALA A 55 3.91 -3.13 20.69
C ALA A 55 2.69 -2.95 19.75
N ASN A 56 2.63 -3.72 18.67
CA ASN A 56 1.63 -3.55 17.60
C ASN A 56 0.18 -3.45 18.13
N GLN A 57 -0.21 -4.33 19.04
CA GLN A 57 -1.55 -4.30 19.63
C GLN A 57 -1.79 -3.02 20.45
N ALA A 58 -0.79 -2.56 21.20
CA ALA A 58 -0.89 -1.34 22.00
C ALA A 58 -1.01 -0.08 21.10
N VAL A 59 -0.38 -0.07 19.92
CA VAL A 59 -0.55 0.99 18.94
C VAL A 59 -2.01 1.09 18.51
N LEU A 60 -2.65 -0.02 18.16
CA LEU A 60 -4.04 -0.02 17.70
C LEU A 60 -4.99 0.46 18.80
N VAL A 61 -4.81 -0.01 20.04
CA VAL A 61 -5.61 0.44 21.19
C VAL A 61 -5.43 1.93 21.43
N TYR A 62 -4.19 2.42 21.38
CA TYR A 62 -3.90 3.85 21.51
C TYR A 62 -4.59 4.66 20.43
N LEU A 63 -4.44 4.29 19.16
CA LEU A 63 -5.05 4.99 18.02
C LEU A 63 -6.58 5.01 18.12
N ALA A 64 -7.20 3.91 18.55
CA ALA A 64 -8.65 3.83 18.71
C ALA A 64 -9.18 4.65 19.88
N SER A 65 -8.36 4.90 20.91
CA SER A 65 -8.73 5.64 22.12
C SER A 65 -8.63 7.16 21.99
N LEU A 66 -7.96 7.66 20.94
CA LEU A 66 -7.82 9.09 20.71
C LEU A 66 -9.19 9.70 20.39
N ASP A 67 -9.41 10.93 20.82
CA ASP A 67 -10.50 11.76 20.29
C ASP A 67 -10.24 12.16 18.83
N GLU A 68 -11.25 12.70 18.17
CA GLU A 68 -11.20 13.03 16.74
C GLU A 68 -10.10 14.06 16.42
N ASP A 69 -9.93 15.08 17.25
CA ASP A 69 -8.96 16.16 17.05
C ASP A 69 -7.53 15.64 17.24
N ALA A 70 -7.28 14.86 18.29
CA ALA A 70 -5.98 14.25 18.54
C ALA A 70 -5.60 13.26 17.44
N PHE A 71 -6.56 12.45 16.96
CA PHE A 71 -6.33 11.53 15.84
C PHE A 71 -6.05 12.29 14.54
N ALA A 72 -6.80 13.36 14.24
CA ALA A 72 -6.56 14.21 13.07
C ALA A 72 -5.16 14.85 13.12
N ALA A 73 -4.75 15.37 14.28
CA ALA A 73 -3.42 15.93 14.47
C ALA A 73 -2.32 14.88 14.25
N LEU A 74 -2.51 13.65 14.70
CA LEU A 74 -1.58 12.55 14.48
C LEU A 74 -1.51 12.17 12.99
N CYS A 75 -2.65 12.11 12.29
CA CYS A 75 -2.70 11.91 10.85
C CYS A 75 -1.90 12.99 10.10
N PHE A 76 -2.05 14.25 10.48
CA PHE A 76 -1.33 15.36 9.87
C PHE A 76 0.20 15.23 10.07
N LYS A 77 0.64 14.83 11.27
CA LYS A 77 2.05 14.53 11.55
C LYS A 77 2.58 13.41 10.66
N ALA A 78 1.83 12.31 10.52
CA ALA A 78 2.20 11.18 9.67
C ALA A 78 2.28 11.58 8.20
N GLN A 79 1.29 12.31 7.68
CA GLN A 79 1.29 12.82 6.30
C GLN A 79 2.51 13.72 6.04
N SER A 80 2.84 14.61 6.97
CA SER A 80 4.01 15.49 6.88
C SER A 80 5.31 14.70 6.87
N TYR A 81 5.42 13.68 7.72
CA TYR A 81 6.55 12.77 7.74
C TYR A 81 6.76 12.11 6.37
N TYR A 82 5.72 11.49 5.77
CA TYR A 82 5.87 10.78 4.50
C TYR A 82 6.16 11.71 3.34
N LYS A 83 5.59 12.91 3.31
CA LYS A 83 5.94 13.95 2.31
C LYS A 83 7.41 14.32 2.35
N ALA A 84 8.05 14.29 3.52
CA ALA A 84 9.45 14.62 3.70
C ALA A 84 10.42 13.45 3.45
N HIS A 85 9.96 12.19 3.64
CA HIS A 85 10.85 11.02 3.64
C HIS A 85 10.67 10.09 2.43
N ILE A 86 9.71 10.37 1.55
CA ILE A 86 9.54 9.63 0.29
C ILE A 86 10.08 10.50 -0.85
N SER A 87 10.88 9.90 -1.71
CA SER A 87 11.34 10.53 -2.95
C SER A 87 11.58 9.50 -4.05
N PHE A 88 11.70 9.95 -5.30
CA PHE A 88 11.93 9.09 -6.45
C PHE A 88 13.08 9.66 -7.28
N LYS A 89 14.22 8.98 -7.31
CA LYS A 89 15.35 9.36 -8.13
C LYS A 89 15.13 8.95 -9.59
N LEU A 90 15.51 9.83 -10.51
CA LEU A 90 15.44 9.66 -11.96
C LEU A 90 16.87 9.71 -12.54
N GLY A 91 17.67 8.66 -12.31
CA GLY A 91 19.10 8.66 -12.63
C GLY A 91 19.95 9.24 -11.50
N GLN A 92 21.16 9.75 -11.82
CA GLN A 92 22.14 10.09 -10.79
C GLN A 92 21.82 11.37 -10.00
N ASP A 93 21.31 12.43 -10.68
CA ASP A 93 21.18 13.76 -10.06
C ASP A 93 19.77 14.38 -10.15
N LYS A 94 18.79 13.63 -10.61
CA LYS A 94 17.41 14.14 -10.79
C LYS A 94 16.44 13.40 -9.89
N THR A 95 15.48 14.15 -9.35
CA THR A 95 14.35 13.62 -8.60
C THR A 95 13.05 13.95 -9.31
N ALA A 96 12.07 13.06 -9.26
CA ALA A 96 10.74 13.37 -9.76
C ALA A 96 10.10 14.48 -8.90
N HIS A 97 9.41 15.41 -9.54
CA HIS A 97 8.58 16.34 -8.81
C HIS A 97 7.33 15.61 -8.30
N MET A 98 7.07 15.73 -6.99
CA MET A 98 5.92 15.10 -6.33
C MET A 98 4.85 16.13 -6.03
N SER A 99 3.63 15.87 -6.49
CA SER A 99 2.49 16.78 -6.30
C SER A 99 1.19 15.99 -6.07
N HIS A 100 0.10 16.69 -5.73
CA HIS A 100 -1.23 16.09 -5.58
C HIS A 100 -1.25 14.87 -4.66
N TRP A 101 -0.64 15.01 -3.48
CA TRP A 101 -0.72 14.01 -2.45
C TRP A 101 -2.17 13.77 -2.01
N GLN A 102 -2.55 12.51 -1.96
CA GLN A 102 -3.86 12.05 -1.49
C GLN A 102 -3.65 11.09 -0.32
N PHE A 103 -4.41 11.29 0.75
CA PHE A 103 -4.39 10.43 1.93
C PHE A 103 -5.81 10.03 2.28
N ALA A 104 -5.97 8.85 2.88
CA ALA A 104 -7.25 8.47 3.48
C ALA A 104 -7.64 9.49 4.56
N THR A 105 -8.93 9.75 4.69
CA THR A 105 -9.43 10.67 5.74
C THR A 105 -9.23 10.07 7.12
N GLY A 106 -8.85 10.89 8.11
CA GLY A 106 -8.62 10.44 9.48
C GLY A 106 -9.83 9.71 10.07
N GLN A 107 -11.04 10.22 9.86
CA GLN A 107 -12.27 9.61 10.36
C GLN A 107 -12.51 8.20 9.85
N ILE A 108 -12.31 7.96 8.54
CA ILE A 108 -12.45 6.62 7.96
C ILE A 108 -11.40 5.68 8.54
N LEU A 109 -10.16 6.14 8.65
CA LEU A 109 -9.06 5.34 9.17
C LEU A 109 -9.28 4.97 10.64
N GLN A 110 -9.67 5.93 11.49
CA GLN A 110 -9.95 5.68 12.90
C GLN A 110 -11.13 4.70 13.08
N LYS A 111 -12.21 4.90 12.33
CA LYS A 111 -13.36 4.00 12.35
C LYS A 111 -12.97 2.56 11.96
N ASN A 112 -12.14 2.38 10.94
CA ASN A 112 -11.66 1.06 10.53
C ASN A 112 -10.85 0.39 11.64
N ILE A 113 -9.95 1.13 12.31
CA ILE A 113 -9.16 0.61 13.44
C ILE A 113 -10.08 0.20 14.60
N GLN A 114 -11.05 1.05 14.98
CA GLN A 114 -12.02 0.75 16.04
C GLN A 114 -12.87 -0.48 15.72
N GLN A 115 -13.33 -0.63 14.49
CA GLN A 115 -14.10 -1.80 14.04
C GLN A 115 -13.28 -3.09 14.10
N GLN A 116 -12.01 -3.04 13.73
CA GLN A 116 -11.13 -4.20 13.79
C GLN A 116 -10.85 -4.64 15.23
N LEU A 117 -10.59 -3.68 16.12
CA LEU A 117 -10.45 -3.99 17.56
C LEU A 117 -11.72 -4.60 18.15
N ALA A 118 -12.91 -4.08 17.82
CA ALA A 118 -14.17 -4.63 18.26
C ALA A 118 -14.37 -6.08 17.79
N LYS A 119 -14.01 -6.39 16.54
CA LYS A 119 -14.06 -7.78 16.01
C LYS A 119 -13.11 -8.71 16.76
N GLN A 120 -11.91 -8.26 17.12
CA GLN A 120 -10.94 -9.06 17.88
C GLN A 120 -11.42 -9.37 19.31
N VAL A 121 -12.14 -8.44 19.95
CA VAL A 121 -12.74 -8.68 21.27
C VAL A 121 -13.80 -9.77 21.20
N VAL A 122 -14.60 -9.81 20.13
CA VAL A 122 -15.66 -10.82 19.94
C VAL A 122 -15.09 -12.19 19.54
N ASN A 123 -14.04 -12.19 18.73
CA ASN A 123 -13.37 -13.42 18.29
C ASN A 123 -11.84 -13.25 18.31
N PRO A 124 -11.17 -13.62 19.43
CA PRO A 124 -9.73 -13.47 19.60
C PRO A 124 -8.87 -14.26 18.61
N GLU A 125 -9.42 -15.31 17.98
CA GLU A 125 -8.71 -16.12 16.99
C GLU A 125 -8.68 -15.46 15.60
N LEU A 126 -9.52 -14.44 15.38
CA LEU A 126 -9.45 -13.66 14.14
C LEU A 126 -8.19 -12.79 14.14
N HIS A 127 -7.23 -13.16 13.29
CA HIS A 127 -6.14 -12.25 12.98
C HIS A 127 -6.73 -10.95 12.41
N ALA A 128 -6.35 -9.80 12.99
CA ALA A 128 -6.82 -8.51 12.50
C ALA A 128 -6.22 -8.25 11.12
N HIS A 129 -6.99 -8.47 10.08
CA HIS A 129 -6.66 -7.92 8.76
C HIS A 129 -7.02 -6.44 8.77
N LEU A 130 -6.03 -5.61 9.07
CA LEU A 130 -6.18 -4.16 8.99
C LEU A 130 -6.18 -3.75 7.52
N GLU A 131 -7.20 -3.00 7.12
CA GLU A 131 -7.17 -2.38 5.80
C GLU A 131 -5.96 -1.44 5.70
N PRO A 132 -5.12 -1.56 4.66
CA PRO A 132 -3.94 -0.72 4.52
C PRO A 132 -4.33 0.74 4.32
N VAL A 133 -3.57 1.63 4.93
CA VAL A 133 -3.65 3.07 4.66
C VAL A 133 -3.18 3.32 3.24
N GLN A 134 -4.05 3.87 2.43
CA GLN A 134 -3.71 4.24 1.06
C GLN A 134 -3.20 5.66 0.99
N MET A 135 -2.04 5.86 0.33
CA MET A 135 -1.48 7.16 0.00
C MET A 135 -1.22 7.24 -1.50
N GLY A 136 -1.66 8.29 -2.14
CA GLY A 136 -1.43 8.57 -3.56
C GLY A 136 -0.55 9.79 -3.77
N VAL A 137 0.28 9.78 -4.82
CA VAL A 137 1.07 10.95 -5.25
C VAL A 137 1.29 10.92 -6.76
N GLN A 138 1.25 12.09 -7.38
CA GLN A 138 1.60 12.27 -8.78
C GLN A 138 3.09 12.62 -8.90
N LEU A 139 3.78 11.87 -9.75
CA LEU A 139 5.19 12.09 -10.08
C LEU A 139 5.28 12.68 -11.48
N THR A 140 6.03 13.77 -11.63
CA THR A 140 6.24 14.41 -12.92
C THR A 140 7.71 14.68 -13.20
N SER A 141 8.08 14.65 -14.50
CA SER A 141 9.42 15.01 -14.96
C SER A 141 9.35 15.54 -16.40
N GLY A 142 9.95 16.70 -16.65
CA GLY A 142 9.99 17.27 -18.01
C GLY A 142 10.78 16.46 -19.03
N ALA A 143 11.71 15.60 -18.59
CA ALA A 143 12.54 14.75 -19.45
C ALA A 143 12.02 13.32 -19.64
N GLY A 144 10.84 13.02 -19.11
CA GLY A 144 10.31 11.66 -19.03
C GLY A 144 10.93 10.84 -17.89
N MET A 145 10.35 9.66 -17.65
CA MET A 145 10.73 8.76 -16.56
C MET A 145 10.88 7.32 -17.09
N PRO A 146 11.97 7.01 -17.84
CA PRO A 146 12.20 5.66 -18.36
C PRO A 146 12.54 4.66 -17.25
N SER A 147 13.11 5.15 -16.15
CA SER A 147 13.42 4.38 -14.93
C SER A 147 13.35 5.28 -13.71
N MET A 148 13.08 4.71 -12.55
CA MET A 148 13.08 5.42 -11.28
C MET A 148 13.52 4.52 -10.15
N GLN A 149 14.08 5.12 -9.11
CA GLN A 149 14.45 4.44 -7.88
C GLN A 149 13.70 5.07 -6.71
N PRO A 150 12.72 4.36 -6.10
CA PRO A 150 12.05 4.82 -4.89
C PRO A 150 13.03 4.92 -3.73
N GLN A 151 12.96 6.00 -2.98
CA GLN A 151 13.60 6.19 -1.68
C GLN A 151 12.48 6.17 -0.65
N LEU A 152 12.43 5.14 0.16
CA LEU A 152 11.32 4.85 1.07
C LEU A 152 11.80 4.85 2.52
N PRO A 153 10.91 5.10 3.51
CA PRO A 153 11.25 5.02 4.92
C PRO A 153 11.79 3.64 5.31
N ALA A 154 12.94 3.61 5.99
CA ALA A 154 13.63 2.37 6.34
C ALA A 154 12.80 1.42 7.25
N HIS A 155 11.90 1.97 8.07
CA HIS A 155 11.05 1.19 8.97
C HIS A 155 10.00 0.32 8.24
N TRP A 156 9.72 0.58 6.95
CA TRP A 156 8.84 -0.29 6.14
C TRP A 156 9.48 -1.63 5.78
N GLY A 157 10.80 -1.78 5.97
CA GLY A 157 11.51 -3.02 5.67
C GLY A 157 11.37 -3.41 4.20
N ARG A 158 10.80 -4.58 3.93
CA ARG A 158 10.56 -5.07 2.56
C ARG A 158 9.28 -4.46 2.00
N VAL A 159 9.37 -3.90 0.80
CA VAL A 159 8.22 -3.30 0.08
C VAL A 159 8.04 -4.03 -1.24
N LEU A 160 6.81 -4.51 -1.51
CA LEU A 160 6.45 -5.06 -2.81
C LEU A 160 6.21 -3.92 -3.80
N VAL A 161 7.00 -3.83 -4.85
CA VAL A 161 6.82 -2.83 -5.91
C VAL A 161 6.17 -3.48 -7.13
N VAL A 162 5.03 -2.94 -7.54
CA VAL A 162 4.31 -3.34 -8.77
C VAL A 162 4.36 -2.16 -9.73
N ALA A 163 5.05 -2.31 -10.85
CA ALA A 163 5.13 -1.29 -11.89
C ALA A 163 4.35 -1.73 -13.13
N SER A 164 3.53 -0.84 -13.68
CA SER A 164 2.73 -1.10 -14.86
C SER A 164 2.73 0.10 -15.81
N LYS A 165 2.63 -0.22 -17.12
CA LYS A 165 2.44 0.76 -18.17
C LYS A 165 1.21 0.34 -18.98
N PRO A 166 0.00 0.82 -18.60
CA PRO A 166 -1.23 0.43 -19.26
C PRO A 166 -1.23 0.91 -20.71
N GLN A 167 -1.73 0.07 -21.60
CA GLN A 167 -1.96 0.41 -22.99
C GLN A 167 -3.42 0.79 -23.17
N GLN A 168 -3.69 1.84 -23.96
CA GLN A 168 -5.03 2.26 -24.35
C GLN A 168 -5.18 2.10 -25.86
N ILE A 169 -6.23 1.39 -26.27
CA ILE A 169 -6.54 1.14 -27.68
C ILE A 169 -7.98 1.55 -27.92
N TRP A 170 -8.20 2.44 -28.89
CA TRP A 170 -9.56 2.76 -29.34
C TRP A 170 -10.06 1.65 -30.27
N LEU A 171 -11.23 1.11 -29.96
CA LEU A 171 -11.91 0.15 -30.82
C LEU A 171 -13.03 0.87 -31.57
N GLU A 172 -12.93 0.89 -32.88
CA GLU A 172 -13.99 1.41 -33.74
C GLU A 172 -14.84 0.22 -34.25
N ASN A 173 -16.16 0.27 -34.05
CA ASN A 173 -17.07 -0.85 -34.32
C ASN A 173 -17.06 -1.37 -35.76
N ASN A 174 -16.56 -0.58 -36.72
CA ASN A 174 -16.55 -0.91 -38.15
C ASN A 174 -15.17 -1.33 -38.69
N LEU A 175 -14.15 -1.39 -37.83
CA LEU A 175 -12.80 -1.76 -38.20
C LEU A 175 -12.40 -3.11 -37.60
N LYS A 176 -11.43 -3.77 -38.22
CA LYS A 176 -10.88 -5.02 -37.75
C LYS A 176 -10.25 -4.79 -36.38
N THR A 177 -10.84 -5.43 -35.35
CA THR A 177 -10.38 -5.30 -33.97
C THR A 177 -8.90 -5.69 -33.85
N PRO A 178 -8.03 -4.82 -33.32
CA PRO A 178 -6.61 -5.15 -33.14
C PRO A 178 -6.44 -6.23 -32.04
N TRP A 179 -5.37 -7.02 -32.18
CA TRP A 179 -4.97 -7.95 -31.14
C TRP A 179 -4.45 -7.18 -29.91
N ILE A 180 -5.04 -7.42 -28.75
CA ILE A 180 -4.55 -6.90 -27.47
C ILE A 180 -3.50 -7.87 -26.92
N LYS A 181 -2.27 -7.37 -26.72
CA LYS A 181 -1.17 -8.15 -26.16
C LYS A 181 -1.01 -7.77 -24.68
N PHE A 182 -0.91 -8.75 -23.79
CA PHE A 182 -0.68 -8.59 -22.35
C PHE A 182 0.80 -8.76 -22.02
#